data_70ee4758272718daad3f557cdbfa3c2f
#
_entry.id   70ee4758272718daad3f557cdbfa3c2f
#
_cell.length_a   1.000
_cell.length_b   1.000
_cell.length_c   1.000
_cell.angle_alpha   90.00
_cell.angle_beta   90.00
_cell.angle_gamma   90.00
#
_symmetry.space_group_name_H-M   'P 1'
#
loop_
_entity.id
_entity.type
_entity.pdbx_description
1 polymer ?
#
loop_
_entity_poly.entity_id
_entity_poly.type
_entity_poly.pdbx_seq_one_letter_code
_entity_poly.pdbx_strand_id
1 'polypeptide(L)'
;PAPLLIRFTQPTYTEDESQSAAIVITRSGSLSGTNTVNFQTSHGTAVGGPGPGPGIDYQTVNQNVTFNPGETFKTVNVPIFGDALNEPTETVNLTLTGFGTLAEPEVKNAVLNINDTANLYRQGTAICTNLGGPADQYPSTINVPNGPVQIGNMRVTLYDLEHLFPDHLDVLLVGPGGQRFVLMGDAGGAIAIPNNNTVTLSFRDAGPGVLPNSGPLVTGNFEPTNWETPVTNFPGAAPAGPYSEPGSTVGWAGTQTLFGNFGLTNANGVWSLYIRDDAGVLRAPEAISGCFNGGWGIEFLTSTAANASISGRVLTAGGNGIRNAEVVISGGTLTEPMRVQTGSFGYYNFDNLQTGQTYIITVNSRRYVFSVPTRVVTLSDNIADLDFVAIQTDATID
;
A
#
# COMPACT_ATOMS: atom_id res chain seq x y z
N PRO A 1 -24.07 42.67 24.41
CA PRO A 1 -23.03 41.64 24.41
C PRO A 1 -23.42 40.54 23.42
N ALA A 2 -22.42 40.04 22.72
CA ALA A 2 -22.66 38.91 21.81
C ALA A 2 -23.20 37.71 22.59
N PRO A 3 -24.12 36.93 22.02
CA PRO A 3 -24.68 35.77 22.70
C PRO A 3 -23.56 34.74 23.00
N LEU A 4 -23.71 34.02 24.10
CA LEU A 4 -22.82 32.95 24.46
C LEU A 4 -23.13 31.75 23.54
N LEU A 5 -22.12 31.33 22.77
CA LEU A 5 -22.23 30.22 21.82
C LEU A 5 -21.12 29.21 22.08
N ILE A 6 -21.48 27.92 22.09
CA ILE A 6 -20.56 26.77 22.10
C ILE A 6 -20.82 25.95 20.84
N ARG A 7 -19.80 25.74 20.02
CA ARG A 7 -19.94 25.07 18.70
C ARG A 7 -18.68 24.35 18.25
N PHE A 8 -18.82 23.46 17.28
CA PHE A 8 -17.67 22.97 16.54
C PHE A 8 -16.98 24.10 15.78
N THR A 9 -15.67 23.99 15.57
CA THR A 9 -14.89 24.96 14.80
C THR A 9 -15.17 24.86 13.30
N GLN A 10 -15.57 23.67 12.84
CA GLN A 10 -15.83 23.38 11.43
C GLN A 10 -16.92 22.31 11.31
N PRO A 11 -17.65 22.26 10.17
CA PRO A 11 -18.69 21.27 9.96
C PRO A 11 -18.15 19.89 9.59
N THR A 12 -16.88 19.80 9.17
CA THR A 12 -16.23 18.56 8.76
C THR A 12 -14.80 18.50 9.28
N TYR A 13 -14.44 17.37 9.84
CA TYR A 13 -13.10 16.98 10.24
C TYR A 13 -12.66 15.81 9.36
N THR A 14 -11.36 15.65 9.16
CA THR A 14 -10.79 14.50 8.42
C THR A 14 -9.55 14.03 9.16
N GLU A 15 -9.44 12.73 9.33
CA GLU A 15 -8.28 12.08 9.95
C GLU A 15 -8.06 10.72 9.29
N ASP A 16 -6.84 10.24 9.34
CA ASP A 16 -6.49 8.93 8.83
C ASP A 16 -6.69 7.86 9.92
N GLU A 17 -6.89 6.62 9.50
CA GLU A 17 -6.94 5.47 10.41
C GLU A 17 -5.69 5.34 11.27
N SER A 18 -5.82 4.62 12.38
CA SER A 18 -4.78 4.43 13.39
C SER A 18 -4.29 5.72 14.06
N GLN A 19 -5.01 6.84 13.86
CA GLN A 19 -4.75 8.13 14.49
C GLN A 19 -5.81 8.43 15.57
N SER A 20 -5.82 9.64 16.06
CA SER A 20 -6.83 10.14 16.99
C SER A 20 -7.28 11.50 16.53
N ALA A 21 -8.55 11.61 16.11
CA ALA A 21 -9.10 12.86 15.63
C ALA A 21 -9.26 13.86 16.78
N ALA A 22 -8.61 15.01 16.67
CA ALA A 22 -8.69 16.11 17.63
C ALA A 22 -9.86 17.05 17.28
N ILE A 23 -11.01 16.86 17.90
CA ILE A 23 -12.22 17.63 17.64
C ILE A 23 -12.23 18.88 18.53
N VAL A 24 -12.07 20.03 17.92
CA VAL A 24 -12.02 21.32 18.63
C VAL A 24 -13.43 21.94 18.74
N ILE A 25 -13.82 22.24 19.96
CA ILE A 25 -15.07 22.91 20.33
C ILE A 25 -14.72 24.27 20.88
N THR A 26 -15.38 25.31 20.40
CA THR A 26 -15.12 26.70 20.82
C THR A 26 -16.29 27.31 21.60
N ARG A 27 -15.94 28.21 22.51
CA ARG A 27 -16.89 29.08 23.24
C ARG A 27 -16.61 30.52 22.91
N SER A 28 -17.64 31.30 22.59
CA SER A 28 -17.58 32.73 22.33
C SER A 28 -18.68 33.50 23.11
N GLY A 29 -18.58 34.83 23.20
CA GLY A 29 -19.48 35.64 23.98
C GLY A 29 -19.01 35.85 25.41
N SER A 30 -19.89 35.74 26.43
CA SER A 30 -19.49 35.92 27.84
C SER A 30 -18.67 34.73 28.33
N LEU A 31 -17.49 35.01 28.88
CA LEU A 31 -16.55 34.00 29.38
C LEU A 31 -16.52 33.93 30.92
N SER A 32 -17.37 34.64 31.63
CA SER A 32 -17.31 34.77 33.10
C SER A 32 -17.84 33.59 33.89
N GLY A 33 -18.67 32.74 33.26
CA GLY A 33 -19.30 31.58 33.89
C GLY A 33 -18.73 30.24 33.43
N THR A 34 -19.13 29.17 34.14
CA THR A 34 -18.91 27.79 33.73
C THR A 34 -20.06 27.33 32.85
N ASN A 35 -19.74 26.68 31.73
CA ASN A 35 -20.73 26.16 30.79
C ASN A 35 -20.37 24.72 30.41
N THR A 36 -21.37 23.85 30.34
CA THR A 36 -21.17 22.43 29.98
C THR A 36 -22.11 22.08 28.83
N VAL A 37 -21.58 21.39 27.84
CA VAL A 37 -22.31 20.73 26.79
C VAL A 37 -21.93 19.25 26.76
N ASN A 38 -22.77 18.38 26.22
CA ASN A 38 -22.42 16.99 25.99
C ASN A 38 -21.96 16.81 24.54
N PHE A 39 -20.79 16.19 24.38
CA PHE A 39 -20.27 15.74 23.10
C PHE A 39 -20.54 14.25 22.95
N GLN A 40 -21.05 13.84 21.78
CA GLN A 40 -21.22 12.42 21.47
C GLN A 40 -20.92 12.11 20.00
N THR A 41 -20.41 10.91 19.76
CA THR A 41 -20.28 10.29 18.44
C THR A 41 -21.44 9.36 18.17
N SER A 42 -21.81 9.22 16.91
CA SER A 42 -22.73 8.16 16.45
C SER A 42 -22.33 7.67 15.06
N HIS A 43 -22.80 6.47 14.71
CA HIS A 43 -22.49 5.85 13.44
C HIS A 43 -22.93 6.75 12.25
N GLY A 44 -22.03 6.93 11.30
CA GLY A 44 -22.32 7.31 9.93
C GLY A 44 -22.23 6.06 9.06
N THR A 45 -21.22 5.97 8.19
CA THR A 45 -20.82 4.71 7.55
C THR A 45 -19.85 3.91 8.44
N ALA A 46 -19.02 4.60 9.22
CA ALA A 46 -18.11 4.00 10.20
C ALA A 46 -18.86 3.40 11.40
N VAL A 47 -18.37 2.28 11.90
CA VAL A 47 -18.92 1.52 13.04
C VAL A 47 -18.13 1.84 14.31
N GLY A 48 -18.79 2.39 15.32
CA GLY A 48 -18.17 2.68 16.61
C GLY A 48 -18.33 1.55 17.62
N GLY A 49 -17.33 1.40 18.50
CA GLY A 49 -17.33 0.42 19.58
C GLY A 49 -16.64 0.91 20.84
N PRO A 50 -16.58 0.11 21.91
CA PRO A 50 -15.91 0.48 23.16
C PRO A 50 -14.39 0.42 23.07
N GLY A 51 -13.83 -0.18 22.03
CA GLY A 51 -12.41 -0.37 21.75
C GLY A 51 -12.20 -1.11 20.45
N PRO A 52 -10.93 -1.37 20.05
CA PRO A 52 -10.61 -2.02 18.79
C PRO A 52 -11.17 -3.45 18.74
N GLY A 53 -11.67 -3.84 17.56
CA GLY A 53 -12.24 -5.16 17.30
C GLY A 53 -12.61 -5.32 15.82
N PRO A 54 -12.95 -6.53 15.36
CA PRO A 54 -13.29 -6.75 13.97
C PRO A 54 -14.44 -5.85 13.49
N GLY A 55 -14.21 -5.03 12.45
CA GLY A 55 -15.18 -4.10 11.89
C GLY A 55 -15.59 -2.98 12.86
N ILE A 56 -14.70 -2.57 13.73
CA ILE A 56 -14.87 -1.39 14.60
C ILE A 56 -13.84 -0.35 14.18
N ASP A 57 -14.31 0.78 13.67
CA ASP A 57 -13.48 1.80 13.03
C ASP A 57 -13.08 2.92 13.99
N TYR A 58 -13.88 3.16 15.04
CA TYR A 58 -13.57 4.19 16.02
C TYR A 58 -14.11 3.86 17.42
N GLN A 59 -13.51 4.47 18.45
CA GLN A 59 -14.05 4.41 19.81
C GLN A 59 -15.23 5.36 19.97
N THR A 60 -16.37 4.83 20.39
CA THR A 60 -17.53 5.68 20.74
C THR A 60 -17.20 6.59 21.90
N VAL A 61 -17.48 7.89 21.74
CA VAL A 61 -17.27 8.92 22.75
C VAL A 61 -18.61 9.53 23.13
N ASN A 62 -18.88 9.56 24.44
CA ASN A 62 -20.00 10.32 25.01
C ASN A 62 -19.53 10.93 26.32
N GLN A 63 -19.29 12.25 26.34
CA GLN A 63 -18.74 12.93 27.50
C GLN A 63 -19.20 14.39 27.62
N ASN A 64 -19.21 14.88 28.84
CA ASN A 64 -19.43 16.30 29.11
C ASN A 64 -18.16 17.12 28.84
N VAL A 65 -18.32 18.22 28.13
CA VAL A 65 -17.28 19.20 27.82
C VAL A 65 -17.59 20.46 28.62
N THR A 66 -16.78 20.73 29.64
CA THR A 66 -16.97 21.85 30.56
C THR A 66 -15.95 22.95 30.27
N PHE A 67 -16.44 24.17 30.02
CA PHE A 67 -15.66 25.36 29.89
C PHE A 67 -15.68 26.16 31.23
N ASN A 68 -14.54 26.30 31.85
CA ASN A 68 -14.38 27.14 33.05
C ASN A 68 -14.30 28.62 32.64
N PRO A 69 -14.42 29.56 33.61
CA PRO A 69 -14.26 30.97 33.33
C PRO A 69 -12.95 31.29 32.60
N GLY A 70 -13.03 32.05 31.51
CA GLY A 70 -11.89 32.44 30.67
C GLY A 70 -11.54 31.45 29.56
N GLU A 71 -12.01 30.19 29.61
CA GLU A 71 -11.69 29.20 28.57
C GLU A 71 -12.51 29.44 27.29
N THR A 72 -11.85 29.38 26.13
CA THR A 72 -12.44 29.67 24.81
C THR A 72 -12.50 28.45 23.89
N PHE A 73 -11.74 27.39 24.18
CA PHE A 73 -11.78 26.14 23.40
C PHE A 73 -11.55 24.93 24.29
N LYS A 74 -12.01 23.80 23.83
CA LYS A 74 -11.73 22.46 24.35
C LYS A 74 -11.49 21.50 23.19
N THR A 75 -10.65 20.50 23.40
CA THR A 75 -10.42 19.42 22.43
C THR A 75 -10.96 18.12 23.00
N VAL A 76 -11.71 17.41 22.18
CA VAL A 76 -12.14 16.03 22.44
C VAL A 76 -11.42 15.13 21.44
N ASN A 77 -10.74 14.11 21.92
CA ASN A 77 -10.10 13.13 21.08
C ASN A 77 -11.06 11.97 20.81
N VAL A 78 -11.19 11.61 19.52
CA VAL A 78 -11.91 10.41 19.05
C VAL A 78 -10.86 9.45 18.52
N PRO A 79 -10.53 8.37 19.25
CA PRO A 79 -9.59 7.36 18.75
C PRO A 79 -10.17 6.63 17.55
N ILE A 80 -9.37 6.52 16.48
CA ILE A 80 -9.70 5.81 15.24
C ILE A 80 -8.86 4.56 15.20
N PHE A 81 -9.48 3.43 14.86
CA PHE A 81 -8.82 2.15 14.75
C PHE A 81 -8.57 1.87 13.27
N GLY A 82 -7.38 1.42 12.96
CA GLY A 82 -7.03 0.96 11.63
C GLY A 82 -6.96 -0.56 11.61
N ASP A 83 -7.30 -1.11 10.48
CA ASP A 83 -7.04 -2.51 10.20
C ASP A 83 -6.19 -2.68 8.93
N ALA A 84 -6.23 -3.83 8.29
CA ALA A 84 -5.43 -4.08 7.09
C ALA A 84 -6.27 -4.10 5.80
N LEU A 85 -7.58 -3.85 5.90
CA LEU A 85 -8.49 -3.88 4.77
C LEU A 85 -8.55 -2.51 4.11
N ASN A 86 -8.54 -2.46 2.79
CA ASN A 86 -8.80 -1.21 2.09
C ASN A 86 -10.30 -0.95 2.04
N GLU A 87 -10.72 0.14 2.61
CA GLU A 87 -12.11 0.56 2.75
C GLU A 87 -12.33 1.95 2.12
N PRO A 88 -13.54 2.30 1.70
CA PRO A 88 -13.84 3.67 1.28
C PRO A 88 -13.80 4.62 2.47
N THR A 89 -13.52 5.90 2.25
CA THR A 89 -13.63 6.93 3.29
C THR A 89 -14.97 6.81 4.01
N GLU A 90 -14.91 6.68 5.32
CA GLU A 90 -16.04 6.48 6.19
C GLU A 90 -16.40 7.72 6.99
N THR A 91 -17.59 7.72 7.61
CA THR A 91 -18.09 8.89 8.32
C THR A 91 -18.55 8.57 9.73
N VAL A 92 -18.23 9.45 10.67
CA VAL A 92 -18.76 9.47 12.05
C VAL A 92 -19.53 10.76 12.25
N ASN A 93 -20.76 10.65 12.76
CA ASN A 93 -21.53 11.83 13.12
C ASN A 93 -21.11 12.34 14.50
N LEU A 94 -20.82 13.63 14.59
CA LEU A 94 -20.47 14.34 15.84
C LEU A 94 -21.60 15.27 16.22
N THR A 95 -22.02 15.25 17.48
CA THR A 95 -23.16 16.07 17.96
C THR A 95 -22.84 16.71 19.31
N LEU A 96 -23.19 18.00 19.43
CA LEU A 96 -23.23 18.72 20.71
C LEU A 96 -24.70 18.84 21.17
N THR A 97 -24.93 18.53 22.42
CA THR A 97 -26.25 18.64 23.08
C THR A 97 -26.13 19.23 24.47
N GLY A 98 -27.24 19.39 25.17
CA GLY A 98 -27.23 19.83 26.58
C GLY A 98 -26.98 21.34 26.76
N PHE A 99 -27.35 22.17 25.78
CA PHE A 99 -27.13 23.60 25.81
C PHE A 99 -27.90 24.32 26.94
N GLY A 100 -28.92 23.68 27.52
CA GLY A 100 -29.74 24.27 28.60
C GLY A 100 -30.38 25.57 28.18
N THR A 101 -29.99 26.70 28.84
CA THR A 101 -30.45 28.07 28.53
C THR A 101 -29.58 28.76 27.47
N LEU A 102 -28.53 28.13 26.98
CA LEU A 102 -27.66 28.67 25.94
C LEU A 102 -28.38 28.65 24.59
N ALA A 103 -28.05 29.61 23.72
CA ALA A 103 -28.51 29.57 22.36
C ALA A 103 -27.90 28.36 21.64
N GLU A 104 -28.75 27.62 20.93
CA GLU A 104 -28.25 26.53 20.07
C GLU A 104 -27.50 27.09 18.87
N PRO A 105 -26.25 26.66 18.62
CA PRO A 105 -25.47 27.17 17.49
C PRO A 105 -25.89 26.49 16.18
N GLU A 106 -25.63 27.14 15.06
CA GLU A 106 -25.81 26.52 13.71
C GLU A 106 -24.90 25.29 13.53
N VAL A 107 -23.67 25.32 14.09
CA VAL A 107 -22.68 24.23 13.96
C VAL A 107 -22.66 23.41 15.27
N LYS A 108 -23.77 22.81 15.62
CA LYS A 108 -23.89 21.81 16.72
C LYS A 108 -23.71 20.36 16.23
N ASN A 109 -23.72 20.16 14.92
CA ASN A 109 -23.43 18.89 14.29
C ASN A 109 -22.21 19.04 13.37
N ALA A 110 -21.37 18.02 13.32
CA ALA A 110 -20.24 17.93 12.41
C ALA A 110 -20.07 16.48 11.95
N VAL A 111 -19.26 16.27 10.94
CA VAL A 111 -18.90 14.95 10.43
C VAL A 111 -17.38 14.78 10.57
N LEU A 112 -16.95 13.64 11.07
CA LEU A 112 -15.56 13.19 10.97
C LEU A 112 -15.47 12.20 9.84
N ASN A 113 -14.66 12.48 8.83
CA ASN A 113 -14.28 11.56 7.79
C ASN A 113 -13.04 10.78 8.25
N ILE A 114 -13.09 9.47 8.13
CA ILE A 114 -11.98 8.56 8.36
C ILE A 114 -11.47 8.12 6.99
N ASN A 115 -10.22 8.43 6.69
CA ASN A 115 -9.57 7.93 5.48
C ASN A 115 -8.87 6.62 5.78
N ASP A 116 -9.10 5.64 4.95
CA ASP A 116 -8.36 4.39 4.98
C ASP A 116 -6.91 4.60 4.49
N THR A 117 -5.98 4.01 5.20
CA THR A 117 -4.54 3.98 4.84
C THR A 117 -4.07 2.58 4.45
N ALA A 118 -4.94 1.60 4.51
CA ALA A 118 -4.61 0.22 4.16
C ALA A 118 -4.52 0.01 2.65
N ASN A 119 -3.64 -0.90 2.26
CA ASN A 119 -3.42 -1.29 0.87
C ASN A 119 -3.73 -2.77 0.63
N LEU A 120 -4.51 -3.40 1.53
CA LEU A 120 -4.93 -4.78 1.44
C LEU A 120 -6.36 -4.89 0.89
N TYR A 121 -6.49 -5.53 -0.25
CA TYR A 121 -7.76 -5.91 -0.87
C TYR A 121 -7.99 -7.39 -0.65
N ARG A 122 -9.14 -7.78 -0.12
CA ARG A 122 -9.42 -9.16 0.29
C ARG A 122 -10.74 -9.67 -0.27
N GLN A 123 -10.71 -10.94 -0.69
CA GLN A 123 -11.88 -11.78 -0.95
C GLN A 123 -11.86 -12.91 0.09
N GLY A 124 -12.76 -12.84 1.07
CA GLY A 124 -12.76 -13.72 2.24
C GLY A 124 -13.61 -14.99 2.10
N THR A 125 -14.27 -15.20 0.95
CA THR A 125 -15.05 -16.42 0.72
C THR A 125 -14.12 -17.61 0.50
N ALA A 126 -14.42 -18.74 1.12
CA ALA A 126 -13.64 -19.97 0.95
C ALA A 126 -13.57 -20.39 -0.53
N ILE A 127 -12.41 -20.86 -0.96
CA ILE A 127 -12.15 -21.40 -2.30
C ILE A 127 -11.77 -22.86 -2.13
N CYS A 128 -12.63 -23.76 -2.60
CA CYS A 128 -12.43 -25.18 -2.41
C CYS A 128 -12.09 -25.89 -3.73
N THR A 129 -11.14 -26.82 -3.67
CA THR A 129 -10.73 -27.64 -4.78
C THR A 129 -11.34 -29.04 -4.68
N ASN A 130 -11.66 -29.60 -5.83
CA ASN A 130 -12.02 -31.01 -5.98
C ASN A 130 -10.82 -31.78 -6.51
N LEU A 131 -10.71 -33.04 -6.18
CA LEU A 131 -9.67 -33.92 -6.73
C LEU A 131 -9.69 -33.89 -8.27
N GLY A 132 -8.61 -33.36 -8.85
CA GLY A 132 -8.40 -33.36 -10.30
C GLY A 132 -9.24 -32.36 -11.07
N GLY A 133 -9.22 -31.07 -10.69
CA GLY A 133 -9.96 -30.07 -11.44
C GLY A 133 -9.83 -28.64 -10.92
N PRO A 134 -10.56 -27.70 -11.55
CA PRO A 134 -10.62 -26.32 -11.08
C PRO A 134 -11.36 -26.22 -9.76
N ALA A 135 -11.01 -25.18 -8.96
CA ALA A 135 -11.72 -24.82 -7.75
C ALA A 135 -13.19 -24.41 -8.04
N ASP A 136 -14.01 -24.38 -7.01
CA ASP A 136 -15.42 -23.97 -7.07
C ASP A 136 -15.59 -22.49 -7.49
N GLN A 137 -14.63 -21.62 -7.10
CA GLN A 137 -14.50 -20.25 -7.58
C GLN A 137 -13.35 -20.19 -8.61
N TYR A 138 -13.69 -20.18 -9.89
CA TYR A 138 -12.70 -20.25 -10.98
C TYR A 138 -13.06 -19.29 -12.12
N PRO A 139 -12.63 -18.01 -12.07
CA PRO A 139 -11.74 -17.41 -11.09
C PRO A 139 -12.44 -16.97 -9.80
N SER A 140 -11.66 -16.87 -8.72
CA SER A 140 -11.97 -16.00 -7.58
C SER A 140 -11.43 -14.60 -7.87
N THR A 141 -12.20 -13.53 -7.61
CA THR A 141 -11.83 -12.18 -8.05
C THR A 141 -11.77 -11.16 -6.90
N ILE A 142 -10.85 -10.22 -7.04
CA ILE A 142 -10.76 -9.00 -6.22
C ILE A 142 -10.85 -7.80 -7.15
N ASN A 143 -11.73 -6.85 -6.87
CA ASN A 143 -11.75 -5.56 -7.54
C ASN A 143 -10.92 -4.56 -6.72
N VAL A 144 -9.96 -3.90 -7.37
CA VAL A 144 -9.10 -2.87 -6.79
C VAL A 144 -9.50 -1.52 -7.39
N PRO A 145 -10.30 -0.71 -6.69
CA PRO A 145 -10.77 0.58 -7.23
C PRO A 145 -9.78 1.72 -7.05
N ASN A 146 -8.97 1.71 -5.97
CA ASN A 146 -8.11 2.81 -5.55
C ASN A 146 -6.66 2.37 -5.30
N GLY A 147 -6.20 1.35 -6.01
CA GLY A 147 -4.82 0.88 -5.92
C GLY A 147 -3.83 1.85 -6.58
N PRO A 148 -2.52 1.63 -6.39
CA PRO A 148 -1.49 2.47 -6.99
C PRO A 148 -1.55 2.41 -8.52
N VAL A 149 -1.34 3.57 -9.15
CA VAL A 149 -1.24 3.66 -10.62
C VAL A 149 0.05 3.03 -11.16
N GLN A 150 1.01 2.79 -10.29
CA GLN A 150 2.24 2.04 -10.56
C GLN A 150 2.55 1.16 -9.35
N ILE A 151 2.54 -0.15 -9.55
CA ILE A 151 2.87 -1.12 -8.51
C ILE A 151 4.37 -1.06 -8.22
N GLY A 152 4.75 -0.67 -7.01
CA GLY A 152 6.14 -0.67 -6.55
C GLY A 152 6.54 -2.01 -5.93
N ASN A 153 5.68 -2.55 -5.10
CA ASN A 153 5.84 -3.86 -4.48
C ASN A 153 4.45 -4.41 -4.13
N MET A 154 4.32 -5.71 -4.04
CA MET A 154 3.06 -6.35 -3.69
C MET A 154 3.26 -7.64 -2.91
N ARG A 155 2.22 -8.02 -2.18
CA ARG A 155 2.10 -9.30 -1.50
C ARG A 155 0.76 -9.93 -1.85
N VAL A 156 0.76 -11.22 -2.12
CA VAL A 156 -0.46 -12.02 -2.31
C VAL A 156 -0.53 -13.03 -1.19
N THR A 157 -1.65 -13.10 -0.50
CA THR A 157 -1.84 -14.01 0.63
C THR A 157 -3.00 -14.96 0.37
N LEU A 158 -2.77 -16.24 0.57
CA LEU A 158 -3.74 -17.33 0.55
C LEU A 158 -4.01 -17.72 1.99
N TYR A 159 -5.25 -17.59 2.44
CA TYR A 159 -5.60 -17.72 3.85
C TYR A 159 -6.20 -19.09 4.19
N ASP A 160 -5.71 -19.65 5.30
CA ASP A 160 -6.31 -20.79 5.97
C ASP A 160 -6.46 -22.01 5.06
N LEU A 161 -5.36 -22.37 4.37
CA LEU A 161 -5.27 -23.55 3.52
C LEU A 161 -5.35 -24.82 4.39
N GLU A 162 -6.27 -25.69 4.03
CA GLU A 162 -6.28 -27.12 4.33
C GLU A 162 -6.25 -27.92 3.02
N HIS A 163 -5.50 -28.97 2.93
CA HIS A 163 -5.44 -29.80 1.73
C HIS A 163 -4.87 -31.17 2.03
N LEU A 164 -5.40 -32.20 1.37
CA LEU A 164 -4.93 -33.58 1.57
C LEU A 164 -3.54 -33.80 0.93
N PHE A 165 -3.29 -33.18 -0.23
CA PHE A 165 -2.06 -33.30 -1.00
C PHE A 165 -1.70 -31.94 -1.60
N PRO A 166 -1.02 -31.06 -0.85
CA PRO A 166 -0.73 -29.69 -1.29
C PRO A 166 0.08 -29.59 -2.59
N ASP A 167 0.86 -30.61 -2.92
CA ASP A 167 1.62 -30.72 -4.16
C ASP A 167 0.75 -30.90 -5.43
N HIS A 168 -0.54 -31.09 -5.28
CA HIS A 168 -1.47 -31.06 -6.43
C HIS A 168 -2.03 -29.66 -6.72
N LEU A 169 -1.64 -28.66 -5.96
CA LEU A 169 -2.18 -27.30 -6.10
C LEU A 169 -1.34 -26.45 -7.03
N ASP A 170 -2.01 -25.96 -8.07
CA ASP A 170 -1.50 -24.88 -8.93
C ASP A 170 -2.31 -23.62 -8.74
N VAL A 171 -1.63 -22.49 -8.62
CA VAL A 171 -2.23 -21.19 -8.39
C VAL A 171 -1.71 -20.16 -9.40
N LEU A 172 -2.62 -19.64 -10.22
CA LEU A 172 -2.34 -18.62 -11.23
C LEU A 172 -3.00 -17.30 -10.83
N LEU A 173 -2.21 -16.24 -10.78
CA LEU A 173 -2.66 -14.87 -10.61
C LEU A 173 -2.72 -14.14 -11.95
N VAL A 174 -3.83 -13.47 -12.23
CA VAL A 174 -4.01 -12.64 -13.42
C VAL A 174 -4.34 -11.21 -13.01
N GLY A 175 -3.52 -10.27 -13.44
CA GLY A 175 -3.70 -8.85 -13.18
C GLY A 175 -4.69 -8.18 -14.14
N PRO A 176 -5.15 -6.95 -13.84
CA PRO A 176 -6.14 -6.23 -14.63
C PRO A 176 -5.67 -5.90 -16.06
N GLY A 177 -4.38 -5.84 -16.30
CA GLY A 177 -3.78 -5.68 -17.62
C GLY A 177 -3.62 -7.01 -18.41
N GLY A 178 -4.08 -8.14 -17.86
CA GLY A 178 -3.97 -9.44 -18.48
C GLY A 178 -2.62 -10.15 -18.26
N GLN A 179 -1.76 -9.61 -17.39
CA GLN A 179 -0.52 -10.25 -16.96
C GLN A 179 -0.86 -11.54 -16.20
N ARG A 180 -0.07 -12.60 -16.40
CA ARG A 180 -0.33 -13.96 -15.92
C ARG A 180 0.89 -14.48 -15.19
N PHE A 181 0.75 -14.85 -13.93
CA PHE A 181 1.88 -15.27 -13.10
C PHE A 181 1.52 -16.46 -12.22
N VAL A 182 2.30 -17.52 -12.29
CA VAL A 182 2.15 -18.68 -11.40
C VAL A 182 2.69 -18.32 -10.02
N LEU A 183 1.83 -18.33 -9.00
CA LEU A 183 2.23 -18.07 -7.61
C LEU A 183 2.82 -19.30 -6.93
N MET A 184 2.20 -20.47 -7.21
CA MET A 184 2.52 -21.72 -6.57
C MET A 184 2.19 -22.87 -7.54
N GLY A 185 3.04 -23.90 -7.58
CA GLY A 185 2.82 -25.15 -8.25
C GLY A 185 3.62 -26.26 -7.57
N ASP A 186 3.05 -27.44 -7.39
CA ASP A 186 3.67 -28.67 -6.87
C ASP A 186 4.49 -28.48 -5.57
N ALA A 187 3.99 -27.71 -4.61
CA ALA A 187 4.68 -27.41 -3.36
C ALA A 187 4.09 -28.18 -2.16
N GLY A 188 4.94 -28.63 -1.23
CA GLY A 188 4.52 -29.24 0.03
C GLY A 188 4.49 -30.76 0.05
N GLY A 189 4.63 -31.40 -1.10
CA GLY A 189 4.59 -32.86 -1.24
C GLY A 189 3.27 -33.46 -0.73
N ALA A 190 3.25 -34.77 -0.55
CA ALA A 190 2.09 -35.53 -0.11
C ALA A 190 1.84 -35.43 1.42
N ILE A 191 2.05 -34.27 2.02
CA ILE A 191 1.86 -34.06 3.47
C ILE A 191 0.59 -33.25 3.70
N ALA A 192 -0.45 -33.92 4.20
CA ALA A 192 -1.75 -33.28 4.44
C ALA A 192 -1.69 -32.12 5.43
N ILE A 193 -2.41 -31.06 5.12
CA ILE A 193 -2.68 -29.93 6.00
C ILE A 193 -4.12 -30.11 6.51
N PRO A 194 -4.32 -30.49 7.79
CA PRO A 194 -5.65 -30.76 8.31
C PRO A 194 -6.40 -29.45 8.66
N ASN A 195 -7.72 -29.49 8.63
CA ASN A 195 -8.57 -28.31 8.85
C ASN A 195 -8.47 -27.71 10.26
N ASN A 196 -7.96 -28.44 11.24
CA ASN A 196 -7.71 -27.93 12.58
C ASN A 196 -6.31 -27.31 12.77
N ASN A 197 -5.52 -27.27 11.71
CA ASN A 197 -4.19 -26.66 11.68
C ASN A 197 -3.88 -26.08 10.28
N THR A 198 -4.77 -25.23 9.80
CA THR A 198 -4.65 -24.56 8.51
C THR A 198 -3.39 -23.70 8.43
N VAL A 199 -2.90 -23.46 7.21
CA VAL A 199 -1.74 -22.60 6.97
C VAL A 199 -2.11 -21.40 6.12
N THR A 200 -1.50 -20.26 6.41
CA THR A 200 -1.61 -19.03 5.61
C THR A 200 -0.29 -18.78 4.89
N LEU A 201 -0.35 -18.72 3.56
CA LEU A 201 0.82 -18.55 2.68
C LEU A 201 0.82 -17.15 2.09
N SER A 202 1.86 -16.36 2.37
CA SER A 202 2.03 -15.01 1.83
C SER A 202 3.20 -14.97 0.86
N PHE A 203 2.96 -14.53 -0.37
CA PHE A 203 3.95 -14.47 -1.45
C PHE A 203 4.41 -13.04 -1.72
N ARG A 204 5.73 -12.84 -1.77
CA ARG A 204 6.37 -11.58 -2.14
C ARG A 204 7.78 -11.84 -2.70
N ASP A 205 8.32 -10.94 -3.51
CA ASP A 205 9.63 -11.14 -4.16
C ASP A 205 10.82 -11.21 -3.19
N ALA A 206 10.75 -10.53 -2.04
CA ALA A 206 11.78 -10.58 -1.01
C ALA A 206 11.32 -11.46 0.17
N GLY A 207 10.81 -12.63 -0.10
CA GLY A 207 10.49 -13.63 0.92
C GLY A 207 11.76 -14.21 1.56
N PRO A 208 11.66 -14.81 2.76
CA PRO A 208 12.79 -15.45 3.42
C PRO A 208 13.21 -16.78 2.76
N GLY A 209 12.51 -17.20 1.71
CA GLY A 209 12.77 -18.42 0.95
C GLY A 209 11.57 -18.90 0.17
N VAL A 210 11.71 -20.03 -0.48
CA VAL A 210 10.68 -20.68 -1.29
C VAL A 210 9.89 -21.72 -0.49
N LEU A 211 8.70 -22.08 -0.97
CA LEU A 211 7.98 -23.24 -0.42
C LEU A 211 8.77 -24.53 -0.62
N PRO A 212 8.72 -25.49 0.33
CA PRO A 212 9.40 -26.77 0.16
C PRO A 212 8.74 -27.60 -0.94
N ASN A 213 9.54 -28.32 -1.73
CA ASN A 213 9.03 -29.29 -2.71
C ASN A 213 8.32 -30.47 -2.02
N SER A 214 8.94 -31.06 -1.02
CA SER A 214 8.45 -32.31 -0.38
C SER A 214 8.42 -32.23 1.15
N GLY A 215 8.35 -31.03 1.72
CA GLY A 215 8.25 -30.81 3.16
C GLY A 215 6.89 -30.22 3.53
N PRO A 216 6.54 -30.22 4.83
CA PRO A 216 5.25 -29.64 5.26
C PRO A 216 5.21 -28.14 4.97
N LEU A 217 4.07 -27.67 4.47
CA LEU A 217 3.79 -26.24 4.40
C LEU A 217 3.49 -25.71 5.79
N VAL A 218 3.97 -24.51 6.08
CA VAL A 218 3.76 -23.80 7.34
C VAL A 218 3.31 -22.37 7.07
N THR A 219 2.59 -21.78 7.99
CA THR A 219 2.22 -20.36 7.89
C THR A 219 3.48 -19.49 7.83
N GLY A 220 3.54 -18.61 6.84
CA GLY A 220 4.70 -17.74 6.66
C GLY A 220 4.70 -16.91 5.38
N ASN A 221 5.82 -16.19 5.20
CA ASN A 221 6.12 -15.43 3.99
C ASN A 221 7.10 -16.22 3.12
N PHE A 222 6.84 -16.24 1.82
CA PHE A 222 7.63 -16.99 0.86
C PHE A 222 7.83 -16.17 -0.43
N GLU A 223 8.80 -16.58 -1.22
CA GLU A 223 8.85 -16.20 -2.64
C GLU A 223 7.86 -17.06 -3.42
N PRO A 224 7.26 -16.53 -4.51
CA PRO A 224 6.48 -17.37 -5.42
C PRO A 224 7.28 -18.60 -5.83
N THR A 225 6.66 -19.76 -5.83
CA THR A 225 7.36 -21.04 -5.97
C THR A 225 6.61 -21.99 -6.89
N ASN A 226 7.26 -22.46 -7.93
CA ASN A 226 6.74 -23.52 -8.79
C ASN A 226 7.77 -24.66 -8.91
N TRP A 227 7.37 -25.86 -8.54
CA TRP A 227 8.19 -27.08 -8.67
C TRP A 227 7.79 -27.92 -9.89
N GLU A 228 6.64 -27.63 -10.52
CA GLU A 228 6.24 -28.24 -11.78
C GLU A 228 7.01 -27.65 -12.96
N THR A 229 7.36 -28.46 -13.95
CA THR A 229 8.01 -28.04 -15.19
C THR A 229 7.20 -28.38 -16.42
N PRO A 230 6.87 -27.41 -17.22
CA PRO A 230 6.25 -26.12 -16.90
C PRO A 230 4.79 -26.31 -16.51
N VAL A 231 4.17 -25.44 -15.75
CA VAL A 231 2.71 -25.42 -15.57
C VAL A 231 2.07 -25.29 -16.94
N THR A 232 1.57 -26.40 -17.46
CA THR A 232 1.20 -26.45 -18.86
C THR A 232 -0.23 -26.03 -19.13
N ASN A 233 -1.13 -26.10 -18.17
CA ASN A 233 -2.54 -25.83 -18.50
C ASN A 233 -3.44 -25.56 -17.30
N PHE A 234 -3.95 -24.35 -17.21
CA PHE A 234 -5.13 -24.03 -16.40
C PHE A 234 -6.38 -24.18 -17.28
N PRO A 235 -7.32 -25.11 -16.98
CA PRO A 235 -8.43 -25.42 -17.85
C PRO A 235 -9.52 -24.34 -17.89
N GLY A 236 -10.43 -24.45 -18.87
CA GLY A 236 -11.70 -23.74 -18.90
C GLY A 236 -11.61 -22.21 -19.00
N ALA A 237 -12.04 -21.51 -17.96
CA ALA A 237 -12.15 -20.04 -17.95
C ALA A 237 -10.83 -19.31 -17.75
N ALA A 238 -9.75 -20.01 -17.40
CA ALA A 238 -8.43 -19.39 -17.25
C ALA A 238 -7.88 -18.96 -18.62
N PRO A 239 -7.11 -17.84 -18.68
CA PRO A 239 -6.47 -17.42 -19.91
C PRO A 239 -5.45 -18.47 -20.35
N ALA A 240 -5.33 -18.71 -21.66
CA ALA A 240 -4.33 -19.65 -22.19
C ALA A 240 -2.90 -19.16 -21.90
N GLY A 241 -1.96 -20.11 -21.73
CA GLY A 241 -0.53 -19.78 -21.60
C GLY A 241 0.06 -19.07 -22.83
N PRO A 242 1.34 -18.70 -22.83
CA PRO A 242 2.29 -19.00 -21.76
C PRO A 242 2.05 -18.16 -20.49
N TYR A 243 2.49 -18.69 -19.35
CA TYR A 243 2.44 -18.02 -18.06
C TYR A 243 3.85 -17.56 -17.67
N SER A 244 3.94 -16.47 -16.91
CA SER A 244 5.19 -16.09 -16.26
C SER A 244 5.42 -17.02 -15.07
N GLU A 245 6.59 -17.65 -15.04
CA GLU A 245 6.98 -18.61 -14.03
C GLU A 245 7.94 -17.98 -13.01
N PRO A 246 7.76 -18.23 -11.70
CA PRO A 246 8.64 -17.69 -10.69
C PRO A 246 10.06 -18.24 -10.83
N GLY A 247 11.05 -17.37 -10.55
CA GLY A 247 12.45 -17.76 -10.48
C GLY A 247 12.77 -18.34 -9.11
N SER A 248 13.30 -19.55 -9.07
CA SER A 248 13.87 -20.16 -7.86
C SER A 248 15.34 -20.45 -8.08
N THR A 249 16.16 -20.20 -7.03
CA THR A 249 17.58 -20.60 -7.04
C THR A 249 17.75 -22.13 -6.95
N VAL A 250 16.67 -22.87 -6.74
CA VAL A 250 16.70 -24.32 -6.43
C VAL A 250 15.62 -25.08 -7.19
N GLY A 251 15.30 -24.75 -8.44
CA GLY A 251 14.26 -25.51 -9.13
C GLY A 251 14.05 -25.11 -10.57
N TRP A 252 13.13 -25.72 -11.18
CA TRP A 252 12.88 -25.88 -12.61
C TRP A 252 12.13 -24.70 -13.25
N ALA A 253 11.74 -23.72 -12.45
CA ALA A 253 10.87 -22.63 -12.86
C ALA A 253 11.61 -21.54 -13.64
N GLY A 254 10.87 -20.56 -14.10
CA GLY A 254 11.35 -19.41 -14.83
C GLY A 254 12.30 -18.50 -14.01
N THR A 255 12.35 -17.25 -14.39
CA THR A 255 13.18 -16.22 -13.72
C THR A 255 12.37 -15.01 -13.34
N GLN A 256 11.04 -15.12 -13.37
CA GLN A 256 10.15 -13.99 -13.17
C GLN A 256 9.84 -13.76 -11.70
N THR A 257 9.56 -12.53 -11.36
CA THR A 257 9.14 -12.09 -10.02
C THR A 257 7.77 -11.41 -10.11
N LEU A 258 7.11 -11.21 -8.98
CA LEU A 258 5.87 -10.42 -8.95
C LEU A 258 6.10 -9.02 -9.52
N PHE A 259 7.18 -8.36 -9.10
CA PHE A 259 7.54 -7.05 -9.66
C PHE A 259 7.91 -7.13 -11.15
N GLY A 260 8.63 -8.15 -11.58
CA GLY A 260 8.98 -8.35 -12.99
C GLY A 260 7.75 -8.51 -13.90
N ASN A 261 6.68 -9.06 -13.36
CA ASN A 261 5.44 -9.29 -14.12
C ASN A 261 4.40 -8.17 -13.96
N PHE A 262 4.24 -7.61 -12.76
CA PHE A 262 3.21 -6.63 -12.42
C PHE A 262 3.76 -5.24 -12.10
N GLY A 263 5.06 -5.10 -11.83
CA GLY A 263 5.69 -3.85 -11.45
C GLY A 263 5.50 -2.74 -12.48
N LEU A 264 5.38 -1.50 -12.00
CA LEU A 264 5.13 -0.29 -12.80
C LEU A 264 3.83 -0.31 -13.62
N THR A 265 2.98 -1.33 -13.46
CA THR A 265 1.65 -1.36 -14.07
C THR A 265 0.60 -0.80 -13.12
N ASN A 266 -0.56 -0.45 -13.65
CA ASN A 266 -1.69 0.05 -12.86
C ASN A 266 -2.36 -1.11 -12.11
N ALA A 267 -2.51 -0.97 -10.80
CA ALA A 267 -3.15 -1.95 -9.95
C ALA A 267 -4.68 -1.97 -10.07
N ASN A 268 -5.28 -0.87 -10.55
CA ASN A 268 -6.73 -0.70 -10.55
C ASN A 268 -7.41 -1.61 -11.56
N GLY A 269 -8.49 -2.23 -11.13
CA GLY A 269 -9.29 -3.16 -11.92
C GLY A 269 -9.45 -4.53 -11.24
N VAL A 270 -9.88 -5.50 -12.02
CA VAL A 270 -10.18 -6.85 -11.51
C VAL A 270 -8.94 -7.73 -11.57
N TRP A 271 -8.54 -8.21 -10.41
CA TRP A 271 -7.56 -9.27 -10.25
C TRP A 271 -8.28 -10.61 -10.15
N SER A 272 -7.73 -11.64 -10.78
CA SER A 272 -8.34 -12.98 -10.85
C SER A 272 -7.35 -14.03 -10.39
N LEU A 273 -7.80 -14.88 -9.48
CA LEU A 273 -7.06 -16.03 -8.97
C LEU A 273 -7.71 -17.30 -9.51
N TYR A 274 -6.91 -18.13 -10.17
CA TYR A 274 -7.31 -19.45 -10.67
C TYR A 274 -6.55 -20.51 -9.88
N ILE A 275 -7.27 -21.40 -9.24
CA ILE A 275 -6.70 -22.50 -8.46
C ILE A 275 -7.20 -23.81 -9.06
N ARG A 276 -6.31 -24.76 -9.27
CA ARG A 276 -6.66 -26.12 -9.66
C ARG A 276 -5.94 -27.13 -8.77
N ASP A 277 -6.56 -28.28 -8.61
CA ASP A 277 -5.94 -29.52 -8.17
C ASP A 277 -5.67 -30.37 -9.42
N ASP A 278 -4.44 -30.77 -9.66
CA ASP A 278 -4.06 -31.47 -10.88
C ASP A 278 -3.92 -32.98 -10.66
N ALA A 279 -4.31 -33.50 -9.49
CA ALA A 279 -4.36 -34.91 -9.21
C ALA A 279 -5.06 -35.68 -10.34
N GLY A 280 -4.39 -36.65 -10.91
CA GLY A 280 -4.99 -37.55 -11.91
C GLY A 280 -6.27 -38.19 -11.36
N VAL A 281 -7.32 -38.22 -12.16
CA VAL A 281 -8.67 -38.69 -11.83
C VAL A 281 -8.64 -40.10 -11.25
N LEU A 282 -8.46 -40.25 -9.97
CA LEU A 282 -8.43 -41.57 -9.32
C LEU A 282 -9.53 -41.81 -8.28
N ARG A 283 -10.41 -40.85 -7.98
CA ARG A 283 -11.58 -41.09 -7.11
C ARG A 283 -12.74 -40.16 -7.42
N ALA A 284 -13.93 -40.55 -6.98
CA ALA A 284 -15.25 -39.98 -7.24
C ALA A 284 -15.23 -38.45 -7.42
N PRO A 285 -15.88 -37.88 -8.45
CA PRO A 285 -15.75 -36.47 -8.87
C PRO A 285 -16.34 -35.44 -7.94
N GLU A 286 -16.64 -35.77 -6.69
CA GLU A 286 -17.32 -34.89 -5.73
C GLU A 286 -16.59 -34.78 -4.38
N ALA A 287 -15.37 -35.31 -4.24
CA ALA A 287 -14.63 -35.19 -2.99
C ALA A 287 -13.79 -33.91 -2.99
N ILE A 288 -14.11 -32.98 -2.10
CA ILE A 288 -13.28 -31.81 -1.80
C ILE A 288 -11.89 -32.32 -1.38
N SER A 289 -10.84 -31.87 -2.06
CA SER A 289 -9.45 -32.18 -1.73
C SER A 289 -8.88 -31.25 -0.68
N GLY A 290 -9.41 -30.01 -0.61
CA GLY A 290 -9.04 -28.99 0.34
C GLY A 290 -9.66 -27.65 0.04
N CYS A 291 -9.45 -26.69 0.93
CA CYS A 291 -9.98 -25.33 0.81
C CYS A 291 -8.97 -24.29 1.30
N PHE A 292 -9.03 -23.10 0.73
CA PHE A 292 -8.53 -21.86 1.31
C PHE A 292 -9.69 -21.20 2.06
N ASN A 293 -9.89 -21.54 3.34
CA ASN A 293 -11.08 -21.19 4.11
C ASN A 293 -11.24 -19.69 4.35
N GLY A 294 -10.13 -18.94 4.39
CA GLY A 294 -10.11 -17.49 4.52
C GLY A 294 -10.02 -16.74 3.18
N GLY A 295 -10.12 -17.45 2.03
CA GLY A 295 -9.98 -16.86 0.70
C GLY A 295 -8.58 -16.34 0.41
N TRP A 296 -8.47 -15.17 -0.23
CA TRP A 296 -7.18 -14.59 -0.60
C TRP A 296 -7.18 -13.08 -0.54
N GLY A 297 -5.99 -12.47 -0.58
CA GLY A 297 -5.83 -11.02 -0.59
C GLY A 297 -4.63 -10.56 -1.39
N ILE A 298 -4.70 -9.33 -1.87
CA ILE A 298 -3.59 -8.59 -2.47
C ILE A 298 -3.32 -7.36 -1.63
N GLU A 299 -2.07 -7.16 -1.25
CA GLU A 299 -1.59 -5.96 -0.59
C GLU A 299 -0.57 -5.28 -1.48
N PHE A 300 -0.79 -4.01 -1.79
CA PHE A 300 0.20 -3.18 -2.44
C PHE A 300 1.04 -2.52 -1.34
N LEU A 301 2.21 -3.10 -1.13
CA LEU A 301 3.14 -2.55 -0.15
C LEU A 301 3.57 -1.18 -0.67
N THR A 302 3.12 -0.13 -0.03
CA THR A 302 3.81 1.13 -0.16
C THR A 302 5.24 0.82 0.26
N SER A 303 6.19 0.99 -0.65
CA SER A 303 7.53 1.13 -0.16
C SER A 303 7.42 2.29 0.84
N THR A 304 7.64 2.03 2.13
CA THR A 304 8.25 3.03 2.97
C THR A 304 9.59 3.24 2.30
N ALA A 305 9.56 3.98 1.21
CA ALA A 305 10.75 4.34 0.48
C ALA A 305 11.57 5.10 1.49
N ALA A 306 12.60 4.47 1.97
CA ALA A 306 13.60 5.21 2.70
C ALA A 306 13.93 6.39 1.78
N ASN A 307 13.67 7.61 2.27
CA ASN A 307 14.02 8.78 1.50
C ASN A 307 15.52 8.71 1.25
N ALA A 308 15.88 8.66 -0.01
CA ALA A 308 17.27 8.68 -0.43
C ALA A 308 17.63 10.06 -0.98
N SER A 309 18.90 10.27 -1.16
CA SER A 309 19.45 11.51 -1.72
C SER A 309 20.17 11.25 -3.03
N ILE A 310 20.12 12.23 -3.92
CA ILE A 310 20.99 12.28 -5.10
C ILE A 310 21.90 13.50 -4.94
N SER A 311 23.20 13.25 -4.89
CA SER A 311 24.20 14.30 -4.79
C SER A 311 25.35 14.05 -5.74
N GLY A 312 26.13 15.09 -5.97
CA GLY A 312 27.31 15.05 -6.84
C GLY A 312 27.94 16.40 -6.98
N ARG A 313 28.80 16.53 -7.99
CA ARG A 313 29.53 17.76 -8.28
C ARG A 313 29.36 18.15 -9.75
N VAL A 314 29.36 19.45 -10.00
CA VAL A 314 29.49 20.01 -11.32
C VAL A 314 30.92 20.52 -11.46
N LEU A 315 31.66 19.95 -12.40
CA LEU A 315 33.12 20.11 -12.55
C LEU A 315 33.49 20.65 -13.88
N THR A 316 34.62 21.39 -13.94
CA THR A 316 35.32 21.66 -15.20
C THR A 316 36.03 20.39 -15.70
N ALA A 317 36.49 20.36 -16.95
CA ALA A 317 37.31 19.27 -17.47
C ALA A 317 38.59 19.03 -16.66
N GLY A 318 39.10 20.05 -15.97
CA GLY A 318 40.26 19.97 -15.07
C GLY A 318 39.93 19.55 -13.62
N GLY A 319 38.69 19.16 -13.33
CA GLY A 319 38.26 18.68 -12.00
C GLY A 319 37.93 19.77 -10.95
N ASN A 320 37.96 21.06 -11.33
CA ASN A 320 37.59 22.16 -10.45
C ASN A 320 36.06 22.32 -10.40
N GLY A 321 35.54 22.61 -9.20
CA GLY A 321 34.11 22.83 -9.01
C GLY A 321 33.59 24.05 -9.75
N ILE A 322 32.46 23.93 -10.42
CA ILE A 322 31.73 25.04 -11.05
C ILE A 322 30.69 25.57 -10.08
N ARG A 323 30.84 26.83 -9.68
CA ARG A 323 29.91 27.55 -8.83
C ARG A 323 28.72 28.10 -9.62
N ASN A 324 27.54 28.17 -8.97
CA ASN A 324 26.31 28.73 -9.54
C ASN A 324 25.85 28.04 -10.84
N ALA A 325 26.21 26.80 -11.05
CA ALA A 325 25.53 25.97 -12.02
C ALA A 325 24.16 25.59 -11.43
N GLU A 326 23.10 25.68 -12.23
CA GLU A 326 21.76 25.23 -11.84
C GLU A 326 21.63 23.74 -12.11
N VAL A 327 21.29 22.95 -11.09
CA VAL A 327 20.93 21.56 -11.27
C VAL A 327 19.43 21.41 -10.97
N VAL A 328 18.72 20.77 -11.89
CA VAL A 328 17.26 20.57 -11.83
C VAL A 328 16.99 19.09 -11.81
N ILE A 329 16.13 18.67 -10.88
CA ILE A 329 15.60 17.30 -10.82
C ILE A 329 14.09 17.30 -11.08
N SER A 330 13.61 16.34 -11.87
CA SER A 330 12.20 16.15 -12.18
C SER A 330 11.87 14.65 -12.29
N GLY A 331 10.59 14.30 -12.34
CA GLY A 331 10.14 12.91 -12.42
C GLY A 331 9.92 12.28 -11.05
N GLY A 332 9.85 10.97 -10.98
CA GLY A 332 9.47 10.25 -9.78
C GLY A 332 8.11 10.72 -9.25
N THR A 333 8.02 10.98 -7.94
CA THR A 333 6.82 11.50 -7.27
C THR A 333 6.80 13.03 -7.15
N LEU A 334 7.76 13.74 -7.76
CA LEU A 334 7.82 15.19 -7.69
C LEU A 334 6.70 15.82 -8.52
N THR A 335 5.83 16.59 -7.88
CA THR A 335 4.77 17.36 -8.55
C THR A 335 5.32 18.56 -9.34
N GLU A 336 6.46 19.11 -8.87
CA GLU A 336 7.17 20.21 -9.51
C GLU A 336 8.69 19.94 -9.51
N PRO A 337 9.45 20.39 -10.53
CA PRO A 337 10.89 20.21 -10.55
C PRO A 337 11.58 20.95 -9.41
N MET A 338 12.45 20.26 -8.67
CA MET A 338 13.32 20.89 -7.67
C MET A 338 14.57 21.47 -8.34
N ARG A 339 15.09 22.58 -7.81
CA ARG A 339 16.25 23.30 -8.33
C ARG A 339 17.22 23.63 -7.23
N VAL A 340 18.50 23.39 -7.48
CA VAL A 340 19.60 23.79 -6.59
C VAL A 340 20.71 24.48 -7.40
N GLN A 341 21.43 25.41 -6.75
CA GLN A 341 22.63 26.01 -7.34
C GLN A 341 23.86 25.45 -6.64
N THR A 342 24.88 25.12 -7.43
CA THR A 342 26.11 24.56 -6.89
C THR A 342 26.89 25.59 -6.07
N GLY A 343 27.48 25.12 -4.97
CA GLY A 343 28.40 25.90 -4.14
C GLY A 343 29.77 26.13 -4.79
N SER A 344 30.70 26.74 -4.05
CA SER A 344 32.06 27.10 -4.52
C SER A 344 32.89 25.91 -5.02
N PHE A 345 32.61 24.71 -4.50
CA PHE A 345 33.29 23.48 -4.88
C PHE A 345 32.49 22.61 -5.88
N GLY A 346 31.38 23.17 -6.40
CA GLY A 346 30.56 22.51 -7.39
C GLY A 346 29.54 21.49 -6.80
N TYR A 347 29.42 21.35 -5.48
CA TYR A 347 28.50 20.38 -4.86
C TYR A 347 27.05 20.80 -5.02
N TYR A 348 26.20 19.79 -5.25
CA TYR A 348 24.75 19.87 -5.18
C TYR A 348 24.18 18.66 -4.46
N ASN A 349 22.96 18.78 -3.90
CA ASN A 349 22.26 17.71 -3.22
C ASN A 349 20.73 17.90 -3.33
N PHE A 350 20.03 16.79 -3.53
CA PHE A 350 18.59 16.66 -3.44
C PHE A 350 18.27 15.59 -2.42
N ASP A 351 17.63 15.97 -1.31
CA ASP A 351 17.22 15.08 -0.23
C ASP A 351 15.74 14.70 -0.35
N ASN A 352 15.34 13.72 0.44
CA ASN A 352 13.95 13.27 0.56
C ASN A 352 13.33 12.80 -0.77
N LEU A 353 14.13 12.19 -1.63
CA LEU A 353 13.68 11.60 -2.88
C LEU A 353 13.23 10.16 -2.63
N GLN A 354 12.07 9.79 -3.16
CA GLN A 354 11.52 8.45 -2.98
C GLN A 354 12.35 7.41 -3.75
N THR A 355 12.81 6.35 -3.07
CA THR A 355 13.47 5.21 -3.73
C THR A 355 12.48 4.42 -4.60
N GLY A 356 12.99 3.64 -5.55
CA GLY A 356 12.18 2.92 -6.54
C GLY A 356 11.67 3.80 -7.69
N GLN A 357 11.92 5.11 -7.66
CA GLN A 357 11.47 6.06 -8.67
C GLN A 357 12.58 6.41 -9.67
N THR A 358 12.18 6.81 -10.87
CA THR A 358 13.10 7.29 -11.90
C THR A 358 13.06 8.81 -11.96
N TYR A 359 14.23 9.43 -11.81
CA TYR A 359 14.45 10.86 -11.85
C TYR A 359 15.27 11.28 -13.06
N ILE A 360 14.99 12.48 -13.56
CA ILE A 360 15.74 13.13 -14.63
C ILE A 360 16.47 14.32 -14.01
N ILE A 361 17.79 14.29 -14.03
CA ILE A 361 18.65 15.32 -13.48
C ILE A 361 19.33 16.07 -14.63
N THR A 362 19.17 17.39 -14.69
CA THR A 362 19.73 18.23 -15.76
C THR A 362 20.56 19.35 -15.16
N VAL A 363 21.77 19.55 -15.70
CA VAL A 363 22.66 20.67 -15.34
C VAL A 363 22.61 21.75 -16.37
N ASN A 364 22.55 23.01 -15.94
CA ASN A 364 22.64 24.22 -16.75
C ASN A 364 23.71 25.15 -16.21
N SER A 365 24.49 25.75 -17.08
CA SER A 365 25.48 26.77 -16.74
C SER A 365 25.55 27.85 -17.81
N ARG A 366 25.73 29.11 -17.40
CA ARG A 366 25.89 30.24 -18.32
C ARG A 366 27.25 30.28 -19.02
N ARG A 367 28.26 29.59 -18.46
CA ARG A 367 29.65 29.70 -18.89
C ARG A 367 30.24 28.38 -19.40
N TYR A 368 29.58 27.27 -19.12
CA TYR A 368 30.10 25.93 -19.38
C TYR A 368 29.10 25.10 -20.18
N VAL A 369 29.61 24.30 -21.08
CA VAL A 369 28.83 23.33 -21.88
C VAL A 369 29.14 21.92 -21.39
N PHE A 370 28.15 21.06 -21.37
CA PHE A 370 28.28 19.67 -20.92
C PHE A 370 27.98 18.74 -22.10
N SER A 371 28.78 17.70 -22.27
CA SER A 371 28.53 16.67 -23.30
C SER A 371 27.29 15.84 -22.98
N VAL A 372 27.05 15.62 -21.70
CA VAL A 372 25.85 14.89 -21.16
C VAL A 372 25.21 15.77 -20.09
N PRO A 373 24.40 16.78 -20.49
CA PRO A 373 23.78 17.69 -19.52
C PRO A 373 22.65 17.06 -18.76
N THR A 374 22.13 15.90 -19.18
CA THR A 374 20.99 15.22 -18.56
C THR A 374 21.34 13.77 -18.23
N ARG A 375 20.95 13.33 -17.04
CA ARG A 375 21.06 11.95 -16.56
C ARG A 375 19.67 11.45 -16.17
N VAL A 376 19.39 10.19 -16.50
CA VAL A 376 18.18 9.48 -16.04
C VAL A 376 18.64 8.42 -15.05
N VAL A 377 18.07 8.43 -13.86
CA VAL A 377 18.51 7.59 -12.74
C VAL A 377 17.31 6.98 -12.06
N THR A 378 17.30 5.66 -11.89
CA THR A 378 16.37 4.97 -10.99
C THR A 378 17.01 4.88 -9.61
N LEU A 379 16.43 5.54 -8.62
CA LEU A 379 16.98 5.69 -7.28
C LEU A 379 16.63 4.47 -6.43
N SER A 380 17.61 3.63 -6.15
CA SER A 380 17.44 2.46 -5.25
C SER A 380 17.99 2.71 -3.85
N ASP A 381 19.00 3.59 -3.72
CA ASP A 381 19.67 3.99 -2.49
C ASP A 381 20.33 5.36 -2.71
N ASN A 382 20.96 5.95 -1.68
CA ASN A 382 21.69 7.20 -1.80
C ASN A 382 22.74 7.15 -2.92
N ILE A 383 22.74 8.16 -3.78
CA ILE A 383 23.74 8.35 -4.83
C ILE A 383 24.57 9.58 -4.48
N ALA A 384 25.87 9.38 -4.23
CA ALA A 384 26.77 10.44 -3.78
C ALA A 384 27.62 11.06 -4.90
N ASP A 385 27.73 10.43 -6.05
CA ASP A 385 28.75 10.74 -7.08
C ASP A 385 28.14 10.95 -8.47
N LEU A 386 26.93 11.50 -8.56
CA LEU A 386 26.33 11.82 -9.85
C LEU A 386 26.94 13.12 -10.42
N ASP A 387 28.19 13.03 -10.89
CA ASP A 387 28.96 14.17 -11.34
C ASP A 387 28.66 14.58 -12.79
N PHE A 388 28.64 15.90 -13.05
CA PHE A 388 28.57 16.50 -14.37
C PHE A 388 29.87 17.18 -14.68
N VAL A 389 30.53 16.78 -15.78
CA VAL A 389 31.81 17.34 -16.20
C VAL A 389 31.60 18.16 -17.47
N ALA A 390 32.00 19.43 -17.41
CA ALA A 390 31.97 20.34 -18.56
C ALA A 390 33.02 19.95 -19.59
N ILE A 391 32.69 20.09 -20.86
CA ILE A 391 33.68 20.00 -21.94
C ILE A 391 34.57 21.24 -21.91
N GLN A 392 35.85 21.04 -22.19
CA GLN A 392 36.77 22.17 -22.38
C GLN A 392 36.35 22.91 -23.62
N THR A 393 35.78 24.09 -23.48
CA THR A 393 35.64 25.00 -24.60
C THR A 393 37.00 25.72 -24.74
N ASP A 394 37.73 25.48 -25.82
CA ASP A 394 38.82 26.35 -26.24
C ASP A 394 38.21 27.73 -26.56
N ALA A 395 38.14 28.58 -25.56
CA ALA A 395 37.76 29.96 -25.73
C ALA A 395 39.01 30.72 -26.16
N THR A 396 39.36 30.68 -27.45
CA THR A 396 39.98 31.83 -28.10
C THR A 396 38.88 32.85 -28.34
N ILE A 397 38.74 33.78 -27.40
CA ILE A 397 38.01 35.01 -27.63
C ILE A 397 39.10 36.03 -27.92
N ASP A 398 39.20 36.45 -29.22
CA ASP A 398 39.83 37.67 -29.63
C ASP A 398 39.05 38.90 -29.08
#